data_009d1ee20bcc314f90a5839b78335c03
#
_entry.id   009d1ee20bcc314f90a5839b78335c03
#
_cell.length_a   1.000
_cell.length_b   1.000
_cell.length_c   1.000
_cell.angle_alpha   90.00
_cell.angle_beta   90.00
_cell.angle_gamma   90.00
#
_symmetry.space_group_name_H-M   'P 1'
#
loop_
_entity.id
_entity.type
_entity.pdbx_description
1 polymer ?
#
loop_
_entity_poly.entity_id
_entity_poly.type
_entity_poly.pdbx_seq_one_letter_code
_entity_poly.pdbx_strand_id
1 'polypeptide(L)'
;VEKLRISIVEYLNTAPLVWGFTDGPLAGKYELEFTVPSQCAESLRRGTADVAIIPAVEYQRMDHVVVLPGMSVAAKGPVRSILVIAKKPIELAKKIALDTSSRSSQALVRILCRERWRIEPEFVAAAPEPSAMLDEADAALLIGDPALRIVVKMDELARRLASDGKCCGGDPSDMPVPGHETLFVYDVAHEWREMTGLPCVLAIWVARRGVVTPEVLADFAASKEYGMAHIAEIAEGAEAKLKMPADALESYLRNNIDFSLDEENLSGLELYFRKCAELGLIPTAKAVEFVEVGAKARG
;
A
#
# COMPACT_ATOMS: atom_id res chain seq x y z
N VAL A 1 28.42 16.72 8.33
CA VAL A 1 27.09 17.05 7.79
C VAL A 1 26.15 15.95 8.28
N GLU A 2 25.08 16.33 8.96
CA GLU A 2 24.04 15.40 9.42
C GLU A 2 23.38 14.79 8.19
N LYS A 3 23.22 13.45 8.18
CA LYS A 3 22.56 12.75 7.05
C LYS A 3 21.07 13.01 7.08
N LEU A 4 20.46 13.12 5.90
CA LEU A 4 19.01 13.19 5.77
C LEU A 4 18.40 11.86 6.27
N ARG A 5 17.38 11.94 7.11
CA ARG A 5 16.71 10.80 7.74
C ARG A 5 15.46 10.42 6.94
N ILE A 6 15.41 9.17 6.52
CA ILE A 6 14.34 8.64 5.67
C ILE A 6 13.60 7.52 6.41
N SER A 7 12.30 7.68 6.64
CA SER A 7 11.46 6.64 7.21
C SER A 7 10.72 5.87 6.13
N ILE A 8 10.87 4.55 6.13
CA ILE A 8 10.52 3.65 5.04
C ILE A 8 9.57 2.57 5.57
N VAL A 9 8.53 2.28 4.80
CA VAL A 9 7.62 1.18 5.09
C VAL A 9 8.33 -0.16 4.87
N GLU A 10 8.36 -1.02 5.88
CA GLU A 10 9.02 -2.33 5.85
C GLU A 10 8.15 -3.41 5.18
N TYR A 11 7.49 -3.12 4.07
CA TYR A 11 6.79 -4.12 3.25
C TYR A 11 7.48 -4.29 1.90
N LEU A 12 7.31 -5.47 1.31
CA LEU A 12 7.93 -5.80 0.02
C LEU A 12 7.61 -4.77 -1.08
N ASN A 13 6.40 -4.21 -1.08
CA ASN A 13 5.96 -3.24 -2.10
C ASN A 13 6.68 -1.89 -2.07
N THR A 14 7.52 -1.62 -1.08
CA THR A 14 8.38 -0.43 -1.05
C THR A 14 9.82 -0.74 -1.45
N ALA A 15 10.22 -2.00 -1.43
CA ALA A 15 11.61 -2.40 -1.69
C ALA A 15 12.17 -1.85 -3.02
N PRO A 16 11.45 -1.89 -4.17
CA PRO A 16 11.97 -1.32 -5.41
C PRO A 16 12.21 0.19 -5.36
N LEU A 17 11.49 0.94 -4.52
CA LEU A 17 11.70 2.38 -4.38
C LEU A 17 12.99 2.74 -3.63
N VAL A 18 13.48 1.83 -2.79
CA VAL A 18 14.59 2.09 -1.86
C VAL A 18 15.81 1.21 -2.09
N TRP A 19 15.77 0.28 -3.06
CA TRP A 19 16.86 -0.67 -3.31
C TRP A 19 18.19 0.01 -3.63
N GLY A 20 18.15 1.17 -4.28
CA GLY A 20 19.34 1.99 -4.49
C GLY A 20 19.99 2.53 -3.22
N PHE A 21 19.19 2.72 -2.15
CA PHE A 21 19.67 3.20 -0.85
C PHE A 21 20.15 2.06 0.06
N THR A 22 19.64 0.85 -0.11
CA THR A 22 19.99 -0.30 0.72
C THR A 22 21.12 -1.14 0.13
N ASP A 23 20.98 -1.53 -1.13
CA ASP A 23 21.84 -2.52 -1.81
C ASP A 23 22.53 -1.96 -3.08
N GLY A 24 22.26 -0.68 -3.39
CA GLY A 24 22.72 -0.02 -4.60
C GLY A 24 23.77 1.07 -4.38
N PRO A 25 24.01 1.89 -5.41
CA PRO A 25 25.07 2.91 -5.44
C PRO A 25 24.92 4.00 -4.37
N LEU A 26 23.75 4.17 -3.79
CA LEU A 26 23.44 5.18 -2.79
C LEU A 26 23.48 4.64 -1.36
N ALA A 27 23.93 3.39 -1.17
CA ALA A 27 24.01 2.76 0.15
C ALA A 27 24.89 3.59 1.12
N GLY A 28 24.34 3.81 2.30
CA GLY A 28 25.01 4.59 3.34
C GLY A 28 25.00 6.12 3.16
N LYS A 29 24.43 6.66 2.06
CA LYS A 29 24.30 8.12 1.85
C LYS A 29 23.32 8.76 2.83
N TYR A 30 22.25 8.06 3.18
CA TYR A 30 21.15 8.50 4.04
C TYR A 30 21.06 7.68 5.32
N GLU A 31 20.35 8.20 6.32
CA GLU A 31 19.97 7.46 7.51
C GLU A 31 18.57 6.86 7.28
N LEU A 32 18.47 5.53 7.28
CA LEU A 32 17.25 4.81 6.93
C LEU A 32 16.63 4.16 8.17
N GLU A 33 15.34 4.40 8.40
CA GLU A 33 14.52 3.74 9.41
C GLU A 33 13.42 2.93 8.72
N PHE A 34 13.29 1.63 9.04
CA PHE A 34 12.24 0.76 8.52
C PHE A 34 11.19 0.49 9.58
N THR A 35 9.92 0.72 9.24
CA THR A 35 8.80 0.57 10.19
C THR A 35 7.47 0.38 9.44
N VAL A 36 6.36 0.31 10.20
CA VAL A 36 5.01 0.20 9.61
C VAL A 36 4.50 1.55 9.07
N PRO A 37 3.57 1.56 8.10
CA PRO A 37 3.14 2.79 7.41
C PRO A 37 2.68 3.92 8.35
N SER A 38 1.94 3.58 9.41
CA SER A 38 1.45 4.57 10.37
C SER A 38 2.59 5.21 11.18
N GLN A 39 3.67 4.47 11.46
CA GLN A 39 4.84 4.99 12.18
C GLN A 39 5.70 5.87 11.28
N CYS A 40 5.84 5.56 9.98
CA CYS A 40 6.50 6.47 9.02
C CYS A 40 5.84 7.86 9.04
N ALA A 41 4.51 7.92 9.06
CA ALA A 41 3.78 9.17 9.15
C ALA A 41 4.03 9.90 10.49
N GLU A 42 4.12 9.17 11.61
CA GLU A 42 4.43 9.76 12.91
C GLU A 42 5.88 10.26 12.98
N SER A 43 6.85 9.54 12.43
CA SER A 43 8.26 9.97 12.36
C SER A 43 8.39 11.29 11.59
N LEU A 44 7.68 11.42 10.46
CA LEU A 44 7.65 12.67 9.69
C LEU A 44 6.97 13.81 10.49
N ARG A 45 5.84 13.53 11.13
CA ARG A 45 5.07 14.52 11.93
C ARG A 45 5.88 15.04 13.12
N ARG A 46 6.63 14.17 13.80
CA ARG A 46 7.48 14.53 14.95
C ARG A 46 8.79 15.17 14.55
N GLY A 47 9.15 15.16 13.25
CA GLY A 47 10.42 15.66 12.74
C GLY A 47 11.61 14.76 13.07
N THR A 48 11.39 13.48 13.43
CA THR A 48 12.43 12.46 13.57
C THR A 48 12.83 11.89 12.20
N ALA A 49 11.97 12.02 11.18
CA ALA A 49 12.31 11.82 9.77
C ALA A 49 12.17 13.13 9.00
N ASP A 50 12.98 13.32 7.96
CA ASP A 50 12.97 14.46 7.07
C ASP A 50 12.18 14.15 5.78
N VAL A 51 12.24 12.89 5.34
CA VAL A 51 11.45 12.32 4.23
C VAL A 51 10.87 10.99 4.70
N ALA A 52 9.64 10.70 4.30
CA ALA A 52 9.03 9.41 4.60
C ALA A 52 8.10 8.94 3.47
N ILE A 53 8.00 7.63 3.26
CA ILE A 53 6.89 7.06 2.51
C ILE A 53 5.73 6.81 3.49
N ILE A 54 4.60 7.47 3.26
CA ILE A 54 3.49 7.49 4.21
C ILE A 54 2.18 7.05 3.54
N PRO A 55 1.19 6.55 4.31
CA PRO A 55 -0.15 6.36 3.81
C PRO A 55 -0.69 7.67 3.20
N ALA A 56 -1.22 7.61 1.98
CA ALA A 56 -1.58 8.79 1.22
C ALA A 56 -2.50 9.77 1.98
N VAL A 57 -3.46 9.26 2.77
CA VAL A 57 -4.38 10.10 3.56
C VAL A 57 -3.66 10.95 4.62
N GLU A 58 -2.50 10.51 5.10
CA GLU A 58 -1.74 11.25 6.13
C GLU A 58 -1.17 12.56 5.61
N TYR A 59 -0.90 12.66 4.30
CA TYR A 59 -0.54 13.93 3.67
C TYR A 59 -1.57 15.02 3.95
N GLN A 60 -2.86 14.68 3.91
CA GLN A 60 -3.95 15.62 4.15
C GLN A 60 -4.03 16.13 5.61
N ARG A 61 -3.36 15.43 6.53
CA ARG A 61 -3.35 15.72 7.97
C ARG A 61 -2.06 16.38 8.45
N MET A 62 -1.17 16.76 7.52
CA MET A 62 0.13 17.36 7.84
C MET A 62 0.27 18.72 7.13
N ASP A 63 0.72 19.71 7.88
CA ASP A 63 1.11 21.01 7.32
C ASP A 63 2.62 21.05 7.05
N HIS A 64 3.05 21.98 6.20
CA HIS A 64 4.47 22.23 5.90
C HIS A 64 5.23 21.03 5.30
N VAL A 65 4.51 20.16 4.58
CA VAL A 65 5.08 19.03 3.84
C VAL A 65 4.79 19.15 2.35
N VAL A 66 5.61 18.49 1.55
CA VAL A 66 5.52 18.44 0.08
C VAL A 66 5.70 17.01 -0.41
N VAL A 67 5.14 16.69 -1.56
CA VAL A 67 5.20 15.36 -2.19
C VAL A 67 6.38 15.30 -3.15
N LEU A 68 7.14 14.20 -3.14
CA LEU A 68 8.14 13.92 -4.16
C LEU A 68 7.42 13.45 -5.44
N PRO A 69 7.67 14.09 -6.60
CA PRO A 69 7.00 13.75 -7.84
C PRO A 69 7.44 12.39 -8.41
N GLY A 70 6.58 11.79 -9.24
CA GLY A 70 6.91 10.64 -10.08
C GLY A 70 7.03 9.29 -9.38
N MET A 71 6.77 9.23 -8.06
CA MET A 71 6.98 8.01 -7.27
C MET A 71 5.86 7.79 -6.25
N SER A 72 5.31 6.58 -6.23
CA SER A 72 4.30 6.17 -5.25
C SER A 72 4.28 4.64 -5.10
N VAL A 73 3.47 4.14 -4.19
CA VAL A 73 2.98 2.78 -4.20
C VAL A 73 1.51 2.84 -4.58
N ALA A 74 1.20 2.43 -5.79
CA ALA A 74 -0.13 2.46 -6.36
C ALA A 74 -0.50 1.13 -7.01
N ALA A 75 -1.75 0.98 -7.43
CA ALA A 75 -2.22 -0.15 -8.22
C ALA A 75 -3.23 0.33 -9.28
N LYS A 76 -3.04 -0.13 -10.52
CA LYS A 76 -3.95 0.11 -11.66
C LYS A 76 -4.94 -1.05 -11.88
N GLY A 77 -4.95 -2.00 -10.96
CA GLY A 77 -5.80 -3.19 -10.91
C GLY A 77 -5.75 -3.80 -9.51
N PRO A 78 -5.89 -5.13 -9.38
CA PRO A 78 -5.75 -5.80 -8.09
C PRO A 78 -4.37 -5.58 -7.49
N VAL A 79 -4.32 -5.14 -6.22
CA VAL A 79 -3.05 -4.92 -5.50
C VAL A 79 -2.54 -6.18 -4.80
N ARG A 80 -3.43 -7.13 -4.50
CA ARG A 80 -3.15 -8.42 -3.85
C ARG A 80 -2.64 -8.36 -2.40
N SER A 81 -2.23 -7.19 -1.94
CA SER A 81 -1.68 -6.97 -0.61
C SER A 81 -2.54 -6.05 0.26
N ILE A 82 -3.78 -5.75 -0.15
CA ILE A 82 -4.78 -5.05 0.66
C ILE A 82 -6.13 -5.74 0.42
N LEU A 83 -6.55 -6.53 1.40
CA LEU A 83 -7.68 -7.41 1.27
C LEU A 83 -8.71 -7.17 2.36
N VAL A 84 -9.98 -7.23 2.01
CA VAL A 84 -11.05 -7.50 2.96
C VAL A 84 -11.45 -8.96 2.84
N ILE A 85 -11.25 -9.71 3.92
CA ILE A 85 -11.62 -11.13 4.03
C ILE A 85 -12.86 -11.22 4.89
N ALA A 86 -13.92 -11.88 4.40
CA ALA A 86 -15.21 -11.93 5.05
C ALA A 86 -15.73 -13.37 5.19
N LYS A 87 -16.42 -13.65 6.29
CA LYS A 87 -17.10 -14.95 6.56
C LYS A 87 -18.39 -15.11 5.78
N LYS A 88 -18.88 -14.07 5.15
CA LYS A 88 -20.13 -14.00 4.37
C LYS A 88 -19.98 -12.91 3.30
N PRO A 89 -20.86 -12.86 2.28
CA PRO A 89 -20.85 -11.75 1.30
C PRO A 89 -20.76 -10.41 2.01
N ILE A 90 -19.91 -9.50 1.52
CA ILE A 90 -19.57 -8.25 2.22
C ILE A 90 -20.80 -7.38 2.49
N GLU A 91 -21.80 -7.45 1.63
CA GLU A 91 -23.08 -6.73 1.76
C GLU A 91 -23.88 -7.13 3.00
N LEU A 92 -23.54 -8.27 3.60
CA LEU A 92 -24.15 -8.77 4.82
C LEU A 92 -23.29 -8.52 6.07
N ALA A 93 -22.11 -7.94 5.92
CA ALA A 93 -21.22 -7.68 7.03
C ALA A 93 -21.75 -6.54 7.92
N LYS A 94 -21.85 -6.80 9.22
CA LYS A 94 -22.28 -5.82 10.23
C LYS A 94 -21.12 -5.28 11.05
N LYS A 95 -19.99 -5.98 11.07
CA LYS A 95 -18.81 -5.60 11.82
C LYS A 95 -17.54 -5.92 11.01
N ILE A 96 -16.66 -4.94 10.86
CA ILE A 96 -15.40 -5.08 10.12
C ILE A 96 -14.22 -4.70 11.03
N ALA A 97 -13.30 -5.63 11.20
CA ALA A 97 -12.03 -5.39 11.88
C ALA A 97 -11.03 -4.71 10.93
N LEU A 98 -10.44 -3.61 11.37
CA LEU A 98 -9.52 -2.81 10.57
C LEU A 98 -8.10 -2.94 11.12
N ASP A 99 -7.16 -3.38 10.28
CA ASP A 99 -5.73 -3.35 10.54
C ASP A 99 -5.26 -1.93 10.85
N THR A 100 -4.63 -1.74 12.01
CA THR A 100 -4.19 -0.43 12.50
C THR A 100 -2.91 0.07 11.86
N SER A 101 -2.21 -0.74 11.07
CA SER A 101 -0.92 -0.38 10.48
C SER A 101 -1.04 0.57 9.29
N SER A 102 -2.20 0.64 8.58
CA SER A 102 -2.41 1.55 7.44
C SER A 102 -3.70 2.34 7.51
N ARG A 103 -3.57 3.64 7.68
CA ARG A 103 -4.71 4.58 7.72
C ARG A 103 -5.34 4.81 6.35
N SER A 104 -4.58 4.72 5.24
CA SER A 104 -5.15 4.85 3.89
C SER A 104 -6.09 3.69 3.57
N SER A 105 -5.69 2.46 3.88
CA SER A 105 -6.52 1.28 3.61
C SER A 105 -7.81 1.29 4.44
N GLN A 106 -7.73 1.74 5.70
CA GLN A 106 -8.92 1.95 6.53
C GLN A 106 -9.90 2.97 5.92
N ALA A 107 -9.38 4.09 5.41
CA ALA A 107 -10.20 5.11 4.76
C ALA A 107 -10.83 4.59 3.46
N LEU A 108 -10.06 3.86 2.63
CA LEU A 108 -10.57 3.21 1.42
C LEU A 108 -11.71 2.24 1.71
N VAL A 109 -11.57 1.37 2.71
CA VAL A 109 -12.64 0.42 3.09
C VAL A 109 -13.89 1.16 3.55
N ARG A 110 -13.76 2.26 4.30
CA ARG A 110 -14.92 3.07 4.69
C ARG A 110 -15.64 3.70 3.48
N ILE A 111 -14.88 4.17 2.50
CA ILE A 111 -15.42 4.67 1.23
C ILE A 111 -16.14 3.55 0.47
N LEU A 112 -15.50 2.38 0.33
CA LEU A 112 -16.09 1.22 -0.35
C LEU A 112 -17.35 0.73 0.34
N CYS A 113 -17.38 0.65 1.66
CA CYS A 113 -18.58 0.31 2.42
C CYS A 113 -19.75 1.25 2.06
N ARG A 114 -19.50 2.55 2.03
CA ARG A 114 -20.55 3.54 1.77
C ARG A 114 -21.01 3.57 0.32
N GLU A 115 -20.06 3.58 -0.62
CA GLU A 115 -20.37 3.89 -2.02
C GLU A 115 -20.49 2.66 -2.93
N ARG A 116 -19.71 1.60 -2.66
CA ARG A 116 -19.68 0.39 -3.49
C ARG A 116 -20.58 -0.71 -2.93
N TRP A 117 -20.35 -1.08 -1.67
CA TRP A 117 -21.06 -2.19 -1.03
C TRP A 117 -22.39 -1.77 -0.36
N ARG A 118 -22.62 -0.47 -0.18
CA ARG A 118 -23.85 0.11 0.35
C ARG A 118 -24.20 -0.40 1.74
N ILE A 119 -23.21 -0.51 2.62
CA ILE A 119 -23.33 -0.96 4.01
C ILE A 119 -22.77 0.08 4.98
N GLU A 120 -23.27 0.05 6.22
CA GLU A 120 -22.79 0.88 7.33
C GLU A 120 -22.41 -0.03 8.52
N PRO A 121 -21.28 -0.77 8.45
CA PRO A 121 -20.88 -1.67 9.50
C PRO A 121 -20.27 -0.93 10.68
N GLU A 122 -20.26 -1.58 11.85
CA GLU A 122 -19.38 -1.21 12.96
C GLU A 122 -17.92 -1.47 12.56
N PHE A 123 -17.01 -0.51 12.82
CA PHE A 123 -15.60 -0.67 12.59
C PHE A 123 -14.85 -0.80 13.91
N VAL A 124 -14.05 -1.85 14.04
CA VAL A 124 -13.20 -2.09 15.21
C VAL A 124 -11.74 -2.10 14.80
N ALA A 125 -10.88 -1.46 15.59
CA ALA A 125 -9.43 -1.50 15.38
C ALA A 125 -8.87 -2.84 15.86
N ALA A 126 -8.01 -3.47 15.08
CA ALA A 126 -7.42 -4.76 15.43
C ALA A 126 -5.94 -4.85 15.01
N ALA A 127 -5.16 -5.66 15.72
CA ALA A 127 -3.87 -6.10 15.24
C ALA A 127 -4.03 -7.02 14.01
N PRO A 128 -3.03 -7.11 13.10
CA PRO A 128 -3.14 -7.85 11.83
C PRO A 128 -3.02 -9.38 12.03
N GLU A 129 -3.88 -9.93 12.85
CA GLU A 129 -4.00 -11.37 13.12
C GLU A 129 -5.34 -11.89 12.55
N PRO A 130 -5.34 -12.47 11.33
CA PRO A 130 -6.57 -12.78 10.58
C PRO A 130 -7.59 -13.61 11.36
N SER A 131 -7.14 -14.66 12.07
CA SER A 131 -8.03 -15.53 12.84
C SER A 131 -8.72 -14.76 13.97
N ALA A 132 -7.94 -14.02 14.78
CA ALA A 132 -8.49 -13.23 15.89
C ALA A 132 -9.44 -12.12 15.39
N MET A 133 -9.12 -11.48 14.25
CA MET A 133 -9.97 -10.47 13.64
C MET A 133 -11.31 -11.06 13.19
N LEU A 134 -11.30 -12.25 12.57
CA LEU A 134 -12.50 -12.93 12.10
C LEU A 134 -13.29 -13.60 13.23
N ASP A 135 -12.68 -13.92 14.37
CA ASP A 135 -13.40 -14.39 15.53
C ASP A 135 -14.33 -13.30 16.10
N GLU A 136 -13.88 -12.03 16.04
CA GLU A 136 -14.60 -10.89 16.61
C GLU A 136 -15.47 -10.11 15.61
N ALA A 137 -15.23 -10.27 14.29
CA ALA A 137 -15.89 -9.50 13.24
C ALA A 137 -16.39 -10.40 12.09
N ASP A 138 -17.29 -9.86 11.26
CA ASP A 138 -17.78 -10.54 10.06
C ASP A 138 -16.76 -10.50 8.92
N ALA A 139 -15.93 -9.45 8.91
CA ALA A 139 -14.87 -9.26 7.93
C ALA A 139 -13.64 -8.59 8.57
N ALA A 140 -12.50 -8.75 7.93
CA ALA A 140 -11.22 -8.22 8.37
C ALA A 140 -10.46 -7.56 7.22
N LEU A 141 -10.01 -6.31 7.41
CA LEU A 141 -9.05 -5.65 6.52
C LEU A 141 -7.64 -6.06 6.92
N LEU A 142 -6.89 -6.60 5.98
CA LEU A 142 -5.48 -6.95 6.11
C LEU A 142 -4.65 -6.24 5.06
N ILE A 143 -3.42 -5.86 5.39
CA ILE A 143 -2.51 -5.17 4.48
C ILE A 143 -1.12 -5.79 4.43
N GLY A 144 -0.36 -5.39 3.39
CA GLY A 144 1.06 -5.71 3.23
C GLY A 144 1.35 -7.19 3.06
N ASP A 145 2.53 -7.62 3.52
CA ASP A 145 3.01 -8.98 3.35
C ASP A 145 2.10 -10.05 4.00
N PRO A 146 1.42 -9.80 5.15
CA PRO A 146 0.41 -10.72 5.67
C PRO A 146 -0.76 -10.98 4.71
N ALA A 147 -1.29 -9.95 4.07
CA ALA A 147 -2.37 -10.08 3.08
C ALA A 147 -1.87 -10.80 1.82
N LEU A 148 -0.71 -10.41 1.29
CA LEU A 148 -0.09 -11.04 0.13
C LEU A 148 0.12 -12.55 0.34
N ARG A 149 0.56 -12.96 1.52
CA ARG A 149 0.76 -14.39 1.86
C ARG A 149 -0.52 -15.21 1.74
N ILE A 150 -1.67 -14.63 2.06
CA ILE A 150 -2.95 -15.32 1.92
C ILE A 150 -3.23 -15.60 0.45
N VAL A 151 -3.10 -14.61 -0.41
CA VAL A 151 -3.36 -14.75 -1.86
C VAL A 151 -2.38 -15.74 -2.51
N VAL A 152 -1.08 -15.65 -2.17
CA VAL A 152 -0.07 -16.58 -2.70
C VAL A 152 -0.40 -18.02 -2.32
N LYS A 153 -0.83 -18.28 -1.08
CA LYS A 153 -1.28 -19.63 -0.65
C LYS A 153 -2.55 -20.09 -1.36
N MET A 154 -3.50 -19.17 -1.61
CA MET A 154 -4.70 -19.48 -2.39
C MET A 154 -4.35 -19.87 -3.83
N ASP A 155 -3.45 -19.13 -4.49
CA ASP A 155 -2.98 -19.45 -5.84
C ASP A 155 -2.25 -20.82 -5.90
N GLU A 156 -1.42 -21.13 -4.90
CA GLU A 156 -0.76 -22.43 -4.80
C GLU A 156 -1.77 -23.57 -4.66
N LEU A 157 -2.77 -23.38 -3.81
CA LEU A 157 -3.83 -24.37 -3.62
C LEU A 157 -4.65 -24.56 -4.90
N ALA A 158 -5.04 -23.48 -5.57
CA ALA A 158 -5.76 -23.53 -6.84
C ALA A 158 -4.96 -24.26 -7.92
N ARG A 159 -3.65 -23.99 -8.03
CA ARG A 159 -2.76 -24.69 -8.97
C ARG A 159 -2.67 -26.20 -8.68
N ARG A 160 -2.57 -26.61 -7.41
CA ARG A 160 -2.55 -28.03 -7.00
C ARG A 160 -3.87 -28.73 -7.36
N LEU A 161 -5.01 -28.12 -7.05
CA LEU A 161 -6.33 -28.68 -7.39
C LEU A 161 -6.53 -28.83 -8.90
N ALA A 162 -6.06 -27.88 -9.70
CA ALA A 162 -6.10 -27.94 -11.15
C ALA A 162 -5.21 -29.06 -11.71
N SER A 163 -4.02 -29.28 -11.15
CA SER A 163 -3.10 -30.37 -11.56
C SER A 163 -3.65 -31.76 -11.22
N ASP A 164 -4.41 -31.91 -10.14
CA ASP A 164 -5.01 -33.17 -9.72
C ASP A 164 -6.32 -33.50 -10.45
N GLY A 165 -6.70 -32.71 -11.47
CA GLY A 165 -7.93 -32.91 -12.27
C GLY A 165 -9.25 -32.68 -11.50
N LYS A 166 -9.17 -32.10 -10.32
CA LYS A 166 -10.34 -31.68 -9.51
C LYS A 166 -10.66 -30.22 -9.82
N CYS A 167 -11.23 -29.97 -11.00
CA CYS A 167 -11.83 -28.67 -11.30
C CYS A 167 -13.04 -28.45 -10.41
N CYS A 168 -12.88 -27.68 -9.33
CA CYS A 168 -14.04 -27.07 -8.65
C CYS A 168 -14.49 -25.91 -9.55
N GLY A 169 -15.66 -26.04 -10.20
CA GLY A 169 -16.29 -25.02 -11.01
C GLY A 169 -16.92 -23.90 -10.15
N GLY A 170 -16.14 -23.31 -9.25
CA GLY A 170 -16.53 -22.20 -8.40
C GLY A 170 -15.68 -20.96 -8.69
N ASP A 171 -16.19 -19.78 -8.36
CA ASP A 171 -15.45 -18.53 -8.39
C ASP A 171 -14.15 -18.67 -7.56
N PRO A 172 -12.98 -18.18 -8.02
CA PRO A 172 -11.74 -18.20 -7.23
C PRO A 172 -11.84 -17.53 -5.84
N SER A 173 -12.87 -16.69 -5.62
CA SER A 173 -13.18 -16.09 -4.32
C SER A 173 -13.79 -17.06 -3.30
N ASP A 174 -14.21 -18.26 -3.71
CA ASP A 174 -14.92 -19.24 -2.87
C ASP A 174 -14.00 -20.34 -2.31
N MET A 175 -12.73 -20.07 -2.04
CA MET A 175 -11.78 -21.07 -1.59
C MET A 175 -11.89 -21.37 -0.09
N PRO A 176 -11.92 -22.65 0.34
CA PRO A 176 -11.97 -23.02 1.74
C PRO A 176 -10.64 -22.72 2.45
N VAL A 177 -10.68 -21.96 3.53
CA VAL A 177 -9.56 -21.80 4.46
C VAL A 177 -9.76 -22.77 5.63
N PRO A 178 -8.72 -23.49 6.10
CA PRO A 178 -8.86 -24.42 7.22
C PRO A 178 -9.47 -23.74 8.45
N GLY A 179 -10.62 -24.25 8.91
CA GLY A 179 -11.35 -23.75 10.07
C GLY A 179 -12.54 -22.82 9.76
N HIS A 180 -12.75 -22.40 8.49
CA HIS A 180 -13.93 -21.66 8.05
C HIS A 180 -14.51 -22.30 6.78
N GLU A 181 -15.82 -22.40 6.68
CA GLU A 181 -16.49 -23.13 5.60
C GLU A 181 -16.30 -22.50 4.21
N THR A 182 -16.20 -21.19 4.10
CA THR A 182 -15.86 -20.45 2.87
C THR A 182 -15.54 -19.01 3.26
N LEU A 183 -14.46 -18.44 2.74
CA LEU A 183 -14.15 -17.01 2.91
C LEU A 183 -14.28 -16.27 1.59
N PHE A 184 -14.90 -15.11 1.66
CA PHE A 184 -14.97 -14.15 0.56
C PHE A 184 -13.79 -13.20 0.65
N VAL A 185 -13.08 -12.98 -0.47
CA VAL A 185 -11.88 -12.15 -0.52
C VAL A 185 -12.12 -11.02 -1.51
N TYR A 186 -12.00 -9.78 -1.03
CA TYR A 186 -12.17 -8.57 -1.82
C TYR A 186 -10.83 -7.82 -1.86
N ASP A 187 -10.28 -7.62 -3.05
CA ASP A 187 -9.09 -6.79 -3.24
C ASP A 187 -9.50 -5.32 -3.25
N VAL A 188 -9.01 -4.54 -2.30
CA VAL A 188 -9.44 -3.17 -2.07
C VAL A 188 -9.13 -2.24 -3.25
N ALA A 189 -8.00 -2.45 -3.94
CA ALA A 189 -7.64 -1.63 -5.10
C ALA A 189 -8.47 -2.02 -6.33
N HIS A 190 -8.79 -3.30 -6.49
CA HIS A 190 -9.72 -3.76 -7.53
C HIS A 190 -11.11 -3.16 -7.33
N GLU A 191 -11.68 -3.25 -6.11
CA GLU A 191 -12.99 -2.67 -5.80
C GLU A 191 -13.02 -1.15 -6.00
N TRP A 192 -11.92 -0.46 -5.68
CA TRP A 192 -11.76 0.96 -5.96
C TRP A 192 -11.78 1.24 -7.47
N ARG A 193 -11.03 0.47 -8.26
CA ARG A 193 -10.97 0.61 -9.73
C ARG A 193 -12.34 0.36 -10.37
N GLU A 194 -13.04 -0.68 -9.94
CA GLU A 194 -14.40 -1.00 -10.39
C GLU A 194 -15.40 0.12 -10.07
N MET A 195 -15.25 0.78 -8.92
CA MET A 195 -16.14 1.86 -8.51
C MET A 195 -15.85 3.18 -9.24
N THR A 196 -14.58 3.48 -9.50
CA THR A 196 -14.15 4.83 -9.91
C THR A 196 -13.58 4.91 -11.31
N GLY A 197 -13.12 3.80 -11.87
CA GLY A 197 -12.34 3.76 -13.12
C GLY A 197 -10.90 4.25 -12.97
N LEU A 198 -10.44 4.68 -11.77
CA LEU A 198 -9.14 5.28 -11.53
C LEU A 198 -8.23 4.36 -10.68
N PRO A 199 -6.90 4.53 -10.78
CA PRO A 199 -5.94 3.83 -9.94
C PRO A 199 -6.14 4.11 -8.44
N CYS A 200 -5.66 3.17 -7.63
CA CYS A 200 -5.61 3.32 -6.18
C CYS A 200 -4.19 3.67 -5.73
N VAL A 201 -3.98 4.88 -5.18
CA VAL A 201 -2.69 5.30 -4.62
C VAL A 201 -2.69 5.06 -3.12
N LEU A 202 -1.80 4.21 -2.66
CA LEU A 202 -1.76 3.69 -1.29
C LEU A 202 -0.80 4.47 -0.40
N ALA A 203 0.41 4.74 -0.93
CA ALA A 203 1.46 5.48 -0.23
C ALA A 203 2.21 6.41 -1.19
N ILE A 204 2.67 7.53 -0.67
CA ILE A 204 3.41 8.54 -1.39
C ILE A 204 4.64 8.97 -0.59
N TRP A 205 5.70 9.38 -1.30
CA TRP A 205 6.84 10.03 -0.68
C TRP A 205 6.52 11.46 -0.30
N VAL A 206 6.70 11.78 0.96
CA VAL A 206 6.44 13.11 1.52
C VAL A 206 7.66 13.59 2.30
N ALA A 207 8.03 14.84 2.11
CA ALA A 207 9.14 15.49 2.79
C ALA A 207 8.70 16.72 3.55
N ARG A 208 9.43 17.08 4.59
CA ARG A 208 9.35 18.39 5.21
C ARG A 208 9.76 19.45 4.19
N ARG A 209 9.05 20.57 4.16
CA ARG A 209 9.34 21.65 3.22
C ARG A 209 10.77 22.18 3.40
N GLY A 210 11.49 22.31 2.30
CA GLY A 210 12.85 22.88 2.28
C GLY A 210 13.99 21.90 2.54
N VAL A 211 13.72 20.62 2.80
CA VAL A 211 14.80 19.64 3.04
C VAL A 211 15.26 18.90 1.78
N VAL A 212 14.43 18.87 0.73
CA VAL A 212 14.73 18.17 -0.53
C VAL A 212 15.39 19.12 -1.50
N THR A 213 16.64 18.82 -1.87
CA THR A 213 17.38 19.51 -2.93
C THR A 213 17.19 18.79 -4.27
N PRO A 214 17.54 19.40 -5.41
CA PRO A 214 17.55 18.72 -6.71
C PRO A 214 18.36 17.43 -6.71
N GLU A 215 19.49 17.39 -5.98
CA GLU A 215 20.32 16.19 -5.83
C GLU A 215 19.58 15.09 -5.07
N VAL A 216 18.95 15.42 -3.94
CA VAL A 216 18.15 14.46 -3.17
C VAL A 216 17.03 13.88 -4.02
N LEU A 217 16.31 14.71 -4.78
CA LEU A 217 15.24 14.24 -5.66
C LEU A 217 15.78 13.31 -6.76
N ALA A 218 16.95 13.62 -7.34
CA ALA A 218 17.60 12.76 -8.31
C ALA A 218 18.02 11.40 -7.70
N ASP A 219 18.48 11.39 -6.47
CA ASP A 219 18.82 10.15 -5.75
C ASP A 219 17.60 9.25 -5.53
N PHE A 220 16.42 9.81 -5.17
CA PHE A 220 15.20 9.04 -5.05
C PHE A 220 14.77 8.43 -6.39
N ALA A 221 14.87 9.18 -7.48
CA ALA A 221 14.60 8.66 -8.82
C ALA A 221 15.59 7.55 -9.21
N ALA A 222 16.90 7.76 -8.98
CA ALA A 222 17.92 6.77 -9.24
C ALA A 222 17.77 5.49 -8.39
N SER A 223 17.36 5.64 -7.12
CA SER A 223 17.06 4.49 -6.25
C SER A 223 15.91 3.65 -6.80
N LYS A 224 14.82 4.29 -7.24
CA LYS A 224 13.70 3.62 -7.90
C LYS A 224 14.14 2.91 -9.19
N GLU A 225 14.87 3.59 -10.09
CA GLU A 225 15.35 2.98 -11.33
C GLU A 225 16.22 1.76 -11.06
N TYR A 226 17.12 1.87 -10.10
CA TYR A 226 17.96 0.75 -9.67
C TYR A 226 17.13 -0.41 -9.16
N GLY A 227 16.15 -0.18 -8.26
CA GLY A 227 15.29 -1.23 -7.74
C GLY A 227 14.39 -1.87 -8.80
N MET A 228 13.86 -1.08 -9.75
CA MET A 228 13.07 -1.62 -10.87
C MET A 228 13.90 -2.52 -11.79
N ALA A 229 15.20 -2.26 -11.94
CA ALA A 229 16.10 -3.13 -12.69
C ALA A 229 16.45 -4.43 -11.93
N HIS A 230 16.30 -4.46 -10.59
CA HIS A 230 16.71 -5.57 -9.71
C HIS A 230 15.52 -6.27 -9.02
N ILE A 231 14.30 -6.21 -9.59
CA ILE A 231 13.09 -6.81 -8.97
C ILE A 231 13.26 -8.32 -8.71
N ALA A 232 13.93 -9.07 -9.59
CA ALA A 232 14.18 -10.50 -9.38
C ALA A 232 15.05 -10.75 -8.12
N GLU A 233 16.13 -9.98 -7.97
CA GLU A 233 17.02 -10.07 -6.80
C GLU A 233 16.29 -9.66 -5.50
N ILE A 234 15.43 -8.64 -5.56
CA ILE A 234 14.57 -8.24 -4.43
C ILE A 234 13.65 -9.39 -4.04
N ALA A 235 13.02 -10.05 -4.99
CA ALA A 235 12.11 -11.16 -4.76
C ALA A 235 12.84 -12.38 -4.16
N GLU A 236 14.00 -12.75 -4.73
CA GLU A 236 14.85 -13.83 -4.21
C GLU A 236 15.32 -13.54 -2.77
N GLY A 237 15.78 -12.32 -2.50
CA GLY A 237 16.21 -11.91 -1.15
C GLY A 237 15.09 -11.92 -0.12
N ALA A 238 13.84 -11.71 -0.56
CA ALA A 238 12.66 -11.69 0.32
C ALA A 238 12.06 -13.08 0.60
N GLU A 239 12.34 -14.10 -0.23
CA GLU A 239 11.71 -15.41 -0.19
C GLU A 239 11.79 -16.07 1.20
N ALA A 240 12.96 -16.15 1.78
CA ALA A 240 13.16 -16.77 3.08
C ALA A 240 12.49 -16.02 4.23
N LYS A 241 12.56 -14.68 4.22
CA LYS A 241 11.95 -13.81 5.22
C LYS A 241 10.43 -13.89 5.17
N LEU A 242 9.87 -13.82 3.96
CA LEU A 242 8.42 -13.77 3.76
C LEU A 242 7.78 -15.16 3.71
N LYS A 243 8.56 -16.22 3.51
CA LYS A 243 8.08 -17.60 3.33
C LYS A 243 7.07 -17.71 2.17
N MET A 244 7.39 -17.07 1.07
CA MET A 244 6.63 -17.07 -0.18
C MET A 244 7.60 -17.28 -1.34
N PRO A 245 7.22 -18.04 -2.40
CA PRO A 245 8.10 -18.31 -3.54
C PRO A 245 8.56 -17.03 -4.24
N ALA A 246 9.83 -16.97 -4.64
CA ALA A 246 10.41 -15.79 -5.30
C ALA A 246 9.68 -15.40 -6.59
N ASP A 247 9.23 -16.38 -7.39
CA ASP A 247 8.45 -16.13 -8.61
C ASP A 247 7.11 -15.44 -8.33
N ALA A 248 6.44 -15.80 -7.23
CA ALA A 248 5.20 -15.15 -6.81
C ALA A 248 5.47 -13.71 -6.33
N LEU A 249 6.57 -13.48 -5.61
CA LEU A 249 6.98 -12.15 -5.14
C LEU A 249 7.39 -11.23 -6.31
N GLU A 250 8.15 -11.78 -7.28
CA GLU A 250 8.52 -11.05 -8.49
C GLU A 250 7.28 -10.68 -9.33
N SER A 251 6.37 -11.64 -9.54
CA SER A 251 5.11 -11.40 -10.24
C SER A 251 4.28 -10.31 -9.55
N TYR A 252 4.18 -10.34 -8.22
CA TYR A 252 3.50 -9.31 -7.44
C TYR A 252 4.11 -7.92 -7.68
N LEU A 253 5.43 -7.77 -7.58
CA LEU A 253 6.10 -6.49 -7.75
C LEU A 253 5.97 -5.94 -9.17
N ARG A 254 6.00 -6.82 -10.20
CA ARG A 254 5.93 -6.40 -11.61
C ARG A 254 4.52 -6.10 -12.10
N ASN A 255 3.53 -6.86 -11.62
CA ASN A 255 2.21 -6.91 -12.23
C ASN A 255 1.11 -6.26 -11.38
N ASN A 256 1.32 -6.14 -10.07
CA ASN A 256 0.29 -5.65 -9.15
C ASN A 256 0.61 -4.28 -8.55
N ILE A 257 1.88 -3.88 -8.53
CA ILE A 257 2.29 -2.58 -8.00
C ILE A 257 2.70 -1.65 -9.12
N ASP A 258 2.16 -0.44 -9.11
CA ASP A 258 2.64 0.68 -9.91
C ASP A 258 3.44 1.63 -9.02
N PHE A 259 4.70 1.83 -9.39
CA PHE A 259 5.63 2.67 -8.63
C PHE A 259 5.69 4.11 -9.14
N SER A 260 4.80 4.48 -10.05
CA SER A 260 4.72 5.84 -10.58
C SER A 260 3.70 6.69 -9.83
N LEU A 261 3.86 8.01 -9.91
CA LEU A 261 2.83 8.99 -9.60
C LEU A 261 2.62 9.84 -10.85
N ASP A 262 2.07 9.19 -11.88
CA ASP A 262 1.70 9.81 -13.15
C ASP A 262 0.35 10.55 -13.04
N GLU A 263 -0.11 11.13 -14.14
CA GLU A 263 -1.36 11.91 -14.17
C GLU A 263 -2.60 11.07 -13.82
N GLU A 264 -2.62 9.79 -14.22
CA GLU A 264 -3.73 8.88 -13.90
C GLU A 264 -3.75 8.55 -12.41
N ASN A 265 -2.58 8.22 -11.83
CA ASN A 265 -2.42 8.00 -10.39
C ASN A 265 -2.76 9.27 -9.59
N LEU A 266 -2.32 10.43 -10.04
CA LEU A 266 -2.63 11.70 -9.38
C LEU A 266 -4.15 11.97 -9.39
N SER A 267 -4.83 11.70 -10.50
CA SER A 267 -6.30 11.82 -10.60
C SER A 267 -7.01 10.89 -9.61
N GLY A 268 -6.52 9.65 -9.47
CA GLY A 268 -7.03 8.70 -8.48
C GLY A 268 -6.79 9.15 -7.04
N LEU A 269 -5.62 9.70 -6.75
CA LEU A 269 -5.25 10.23 -5.44
C LEU A 269 -6.12 11.43 -5.05
N GLU A 270 -6.34 12.37 -5.96
CA GLU A 270 -7.18 13.54 -5.73
C GLU A 270 -8.65 13.15 -5.52
N LEU A 271 -9.16 12.17 -6.29
CA LEU A 271 -10.50 11.63 -6.06
C LEU A 271 -10.60 10.99 -4.67
N TYR A 272 -9.60 10.22 -4.28
CA TYR A 272 -9.53 9.60 -2.96
C TYR A 272 -9.59 10.65 -1.83
N PHE A 273 -8.84 11.75 -1.95
CA PHE A 273 -8.87 12.83 -0.97
C PHE A 273 -10.24 13.52 -0.90
N ARG A 274 -10.88 13.77 -2.05
CA ARG A 274 -12.25 14.33 -2.07
C ARG A 274 -13.23 13.41 -1.34
N LYS A 275 -13.20 12.11 -1.63
CA LYS A 275 -14.07 11.12 -0.97
C LYS A 275 -13.80 11.00 0.53
N CYS A 276 -12.53 11.10 0.95
CA CYS A 276 -12.20 11.18 2.37
C CYS A 276 -12.82 12.42 3.05
N ALA A 277 -12.82 13.57 2.38
CA ALA A 277 -13.43 14.79 2.91
C ALA A 277 -14.97 14.69 2.94
N GLU A 278 -15.60 14.17 1.90
CA GLU A 278 -17.04 13.91 1.82
C GLU A 278 -17.56 13.00 2.94
N LEU A 279 -16.73 12.05 3.37
CA LEU A 279 -17.04 11.16 4.50
C LEU A 279 -16.58 11.68 5.87
N GLY A 280 -16.02 12.89 5.93
CA GLY A 280 -15.53 13.47 7.19
C GLY A 280 -14.30 12.77 7.77
N LEU A 281 -13.58 11.97 6.98
CA LEU A 281 -12.34 11.28 7.40
C LEU A 281 -11.14 12.23 7.46
N ILE A 282 -11.22 13.34 6.73
CA ILE A 282 -10.32 14.49 6.77
C ILE A 282 -11.18 15.77 6.76
N PRO A 283 -10.69 16.90 7.29
CA PRO A 283 -11.48 18.14 7.33
C PRO A 283 -11.85 18.69 5.96
N THR A 284 -10.85 18.77 5.06
CA THR A 284 -10.97 19.25 3.67
C THR A 284 -9.92 18.57 2.81
N ALA A 285 -10.18 18.40 1.52
CA ALA A 285 -9.17 17.91 0.58
C ALA A 285 -8.28 19.09 0.13
N LYS A 286 -7.02 19.10 0.55
CA LYS A 286 -6.02 20.04 0.05
C LYS A 286 -5.37 19.50 -1.23
N ALA A 287 -4.96 20.41 -2.13
CA ALA A 287 -4.22 20.05 -3.34
C ALA A 287 -2.88 19.36 -3.02
N VAL A 288 -2.43 18.55 -3.94
CA VAL A 288 -1.09 17.94 -3.84
C VAL A 288 -0.04 18.98 -4.21
N GLU A 289 0.81 19.35 -3.25
CA GLU A 289 1.93 20.24 -3.46
C GLU A 289 3.21 19.42 -3.64
N PHE A 290 3.85 19.56 -4.78
CA PHE A 290 5.10 18.89 -5.08
C PHE A 290 6.31 19.69 -4.62
N VAL A 291 7.44 19.00 -4.45
CA VAL A 291 8.74 19.62 -4.26
C VAL A 291 9.03 20.57 -5.45
N GLU A 292 9.21 21.85 -5.17
CA GLU A 292 9.70 22.79 -6.18
C GLU A 292 11.20 22.59 -6.40
N VAL A 293 11.56 22.03 -7.53
CA VAL A 293 12.96 22.04 -7.97
C VAL A 293 13.24 23.42 -8.52
N GLY A 294 13.86 24.26 -7.72
CA GLY A 294 14.18 25.62 -8.12
C GLY A 294 14.85 25.65 -9.50
N ALA A 295 14.24 26.35 -10.45
CA ALA A 295 14.90 26.74 -11.67
C ALA A 295 16.22 27.41 -11.25
N LYS A 296 17.38 26.87 -11.68
CA LYS A 296 18.66 27.56 -11.54
C LYS A 296 18.42 29.01 -11.95
N ALA A 297 18.59 29.93 -11.00
CA ALA A 297 18.70 31.34 -11.33
C ALA A 297 19.74 31.43 -12.45
N ARG A 298 19.27 31.77 -13.66
CA ARG A 298 20.18 32.12 -14.75
C ARG A 298 20.86 33.43 -14.31
N GLY A 299 22.03 33.35 -13.71
CA GLY A 299 22.93 34.45 -13.54
C GLY A 299 23.83 34.58 -14.77
#